data_44d5abfe78213c270f601c969b587e0c
#
_entry.id   44d5abfe78213c270f601c969b587e0c
#
_cell.length_a   1.000
_cell.length_b   1.000
_cell.length_c   1.000
_cell.angle_alpha   90.00
_cell.angle_beta   90.00
_cell.angle_gamma   90.00
#
_symmetry.space_group_name_H-M   'P 1'
#
loop_
_entity.id
_entity.type
_entity.pdbx_description
1 polymer ?
#
loop_
_entity_poly.entity_id
_entity_poly.type
_entity_poly.pdbx_seq_one_letter_code
_entity_poly.pdbx_strand_id
1 'polypeptide(L)'
;YYGAKTTLKVLLFGGQEETYQSWYGTPEARLNNDPTALQAVIDQGGEYGSPAQIDNLLSSDRKFNYYLYDNEIDHYEQDHYQLHLNHAFNDDLNLAISGHYTHGEGYFEQYRSKDAFTDYGLGNVTIGDSTITQTDLIRRRWLDNDFYGFTYAFNYNKDNLLMTLGGG
;
A
#
# COMPACT_ATOMS: atom_id res chain seq x y z
N TYR A 1 -32.43 7.68 2.32
CA TYR A 1 -33.64 8.50 2.32
C TYR A 1 -33.90 9.05 0.93
N TYR A 2 -35.14 8.93 0.48
CA TYR A 2 -35.58 9.45 -0.80
C TYR A 2 -36.87 10.26 -0.56
N GLY A 3 -36.77 11.58 -0.64
CA GLY A 3 -37.91 12.50 -0.58
C GLY A 3 -38.19 13.10 -1.94
N ALA A 4 -39.27 13.90 -2.05
CA ALA A 4 -39.69 14.50 -3.33
C ALA A 4 -38.62 15.43 -3.95
N LYS A 5 -37.81 16.10 -3.14
CA LYS A 5 -36.76 17.04 -3.57
C LYS A 5 -35.39 16.74 -3.00
N THR A 6 -35.27 15.79 -2.07
CA THR A 6 -34.02 15.52 -1.37
C THR A 6 -33.72 14.04 -1.35
N THR A 7 -32.53 13.68 -1.75
CA THR A 7 -32.00 12.33 -1.60
C THR A 7 -30.77 12.37 -0.71
N LEU A 8 -30.76 11.50 0.31
CA LEU A 8 -29.62 11.28 1.17
C LEU A 8 -29.21 9.82 1.08
N LYS A 9 -27.95 9.56 0.73
CA LYS A 9 -27.37 8.23 0.65
C LYS A 9 -26.13 8.16 1.53
N VAL A 10 -26.08 7.16 2.38
CA VAL A 10 -24.91 6.81 3.19
C VAL A 10 -24.36 5.49 2.66
N LEU A 11 -23.06 5.40 2.48
CA LEU A 11 -22.35 4.17 2.15
C LEU A 11 -21.31 3.91 3.21
N LEU A 12 -21.31 2.68 3.73
CA LEU A 12 -20.33 2.17 4.67
C LEU A 12 -19.82 0.86 4.11
N PHE A 13 -18.53 0.76 3.90
CA PHE A 13 -17.91 -0.47 3.44
C PHE A 13 -16.45 -0.48 3.85
N GLY A 14 -15.91 -1.67 4.02
CA GLY A 14 -14.52 -1.88 4.37
C GLY A 14 -14.04 -3.21 3.84
N GLY A 15 -12.77 -3.45 3.98
CA GLY A 15 -12.13 -4.71 3.61
C GLY A 15 -10.72 -4.78 4.16
N GLN A 16 -10.23 -6.00 4.21
CA GLN A 16 -8.85 -6.30 4.59
C GLN A 16 -8.22 -7.16 3.51
N GLU A 17 -6.92 -7.02 3.36
CA GLU A 17 -6.11 -7.88 2.51
C GLU A 17 -4.85 -8.33 3.25
N GLU A 18 -4.38 -9.52 2.91
CA GLU A 18 -3.09 -10.03 3.32
C GLU A 18 -2.43 -10.65 2.11
N THR A 19 -1.30 -10.09 1.71
CA THR A 19 -0.56 -10.52 0.53
C THR A 19 0.90 -10.80 0.89
N TYR A 20 1.49 -11.78 0.20
CA TYR A 20 2.93 -12.03 0.31
C TYR A 20 3.70 -11.01 -0.54
N GLN A 21 4.79 -10.46 -0.01
CA GLN A 21 5.57 -9.43 -0.70
C GLN A 21 6.31 -10.00 -1.92
N SER A 22 6.33 -9.23 -3.00
CA SER A 22 7.09 -9.54 -4.23
C SER A 22 7.58 -8.27 -4.94
N TRP A 23 8.04 -7.29 -4.19
CA TRP A 23 8.38 -5.95 -4.72
C TRP A 23 9.54 -5.93 -5.70
N TYR A 24 10.48 -6.86 -5.58
CA TYR A 24 11.65 -6.90 -6.45
C TYR A 24 11.39 -7.49 -7.83
N GLY A 25 10.34 -8.24 -7.99
CA GLY A 25 10.05 -8.92 -9.26
C GLY A 25 11.06 -10.02 -9.62
N THR A 26 10.86 -10.64 -10.77
CA THR A 26 11.75 -11.67 -11.29
C THR A 26 12.78 -11.05 -12.23
N PRO A 27 14.10 -11.24 -12.01
CA PRO A 27 15.13 -10.75 -12.92
C PRO A 27 14.93 -11.25 -14.35
N GLU A 28 15.20 -10.42 -15.33
CA GLU A 28 15.09 -10.79 -16.75
C GLU A 28 15.96 -12.00 -17.12
N ALA A 29 17.16 -12.06 -16.54
CA ALA A 29 18.07 -13.20 -16.68
C ALA A 29 17.39 -14.52 -16.26
N ARG A 30 16.56 -14.51 -15.20
CA ARG A 30 15.81 -15.69 -14.76
C ARG A 30 14.65 -16.00 -15.68
N LEU A 31 13.94 -14.99 -16.18
CA LEU A 31 12.84 -15.16 -17.13
C LEU A 31 13.29 -15.82 -18.43
N ASN A 32 14.47 -15.44 -18.90
CA ASN A 32 15.07 -15.93 -20.15
C ASN A 32 15.88 -17.22 -19.97
N ASN A 33 16.07 -17.69 -18.72
CA ASN A 33 16.96 -18.81 -18.38
C ASN A 33 18.37 -18.63 -18.97
N ASP A 34 18.91 -17.41 -18.94
CA ASP A 34 20.23 -17.09 -19.47
C ASP A 34 21.32 -17.30 -18.40
N PRO A 35 22.14 -18.37 -18.49
CA PRO A 35 23.14 -18.66 -17.45
C PRO A 35 24.21 -17.57 -17.33
N THR A 36 24.57 -16.91 -18.44
CA THR A 36 25.58 -15.85 -18.44
C THR A 36 25.07 -14.61 -17.75
N ALA A 37 23.84 -14.20 -18.05
CA ALA A 37 23.20 -13.07 -17.40
C ALA A 37 22.89 -13.36 -15.92
N LEU A 38 22.50 -14.59 -15.56
CA LEU A 38 22.34 -15.02 -14.16
C LEU A 38 23.65 -14.91 -13.38
N GLN A 39 24.77 -15.37 -13.95
CA GLN A 39 26.07 -15.24 -13.31
C GLN A 39 26.45 -13.78 -13.13
N ALA A 40 26.19 -12.91 -14.11
CA ALA A 40 26.45 -11.49 -13.99
C ALA A 40 25.63 -10.82 -12.86
N VAL A 41 24.37 -11.22 -12.66
CA VAL A 41 23.55 -10.77 -11.53
C VAL A 41 24.18 -11.18 -10.19
N ILE A 42 24.66 -12.43 -10.08
CA ILE A 42 25.32 -12.95 -8.87
C ILE A 42 26.63 -12.20 -8.61
N ASP A 43 27.44 -11.97 -9.63
CA ASP A 43 28.74 -11.32 -9.53
C ASP A 43 28.64 -9.84 -9.12
N GLN A 44 27.53 -9.19 -9.43
CA GLN A 44 27.26 -7.84 -8.94
C GLN A 44 27.08 -7.80 -7.41
N GLY A 45 26.74 -8.93 -6.80
CA GLY A 45 26.54 -9.03 -5.36
C GLY A 45 25.30 -8.27 -4.88
N GLY A 46 25.45 -7.52 -3.79
CA GLY A 46 24.33 -6.76 -3.21
C GLY A 46 23.22 -7.67 -2.70
N GLU A 47 22.01 -7.44 -3.17
CA GLU A 47 20.82 -8.18 -2.72
C GLU A 47 20.88 -9.69 -3.02
N TYR A 48 21.53 -10.07 -4.11
CA TYR A 48 21.70 -11.48 -4.53
C TYR A 48 23.01 -12.10 -4.03
N GLY A 49 23.75 -11.44 -3.15
CA GLY A 49 25.08 -11.88 -2.73
C GLY A 49 25.08 -12.97 -1.64
N SER A 50 23.98 -13.26 -0.99
CA SER A 50 23.93 -14.33 0.02
C SER A 50 23.78 -15.70 -0.63
N PRO A 51 24.34 -16.78 -0.02
CA PRO A 51 24.18 -18.15 -0.54
C PRO A 51 22.71 -18.56 -0.74
N ALA A 52 21.82 -18.16 0.17
CA ALA A 52 20.39 -18.46 0.07
C ALA A 52 19.74 -17.77 -1.12
N GLN A 53 20.11 -16.51 -1.38
CA GLN A 53 19.59 -15.77 -2.55
C GLN A 53 20.14 -16.31 -3.86
N ILE A 54 21.39 -16.71 -3.90
CA ILE A 54 22.00 -17.36 -5.08
C ILE A 54 21.29 -18.68 -5.38
N ASP A 55 21.08 -19.52 -4.35
CA ASP A 55 20.37 -20.78 -4.53
C ASP A 55 18.93 -20.55 -5.01
N ASN A 56 18.21 -19.62 -4.41
CA ASN A 56 16.87 -19.25 -4.83
C ASN A 56 16.84 -18.75 -6.28
N LEU A 57 17.77 -17.89 -6.68
CA LEU A 57 17.85 -17.36 -8.03
C LEU A 57 18.14 -18.48 -9.07
N LEU A 58 19.00 -19.43 -8.73
CA LEU A 58 19.39 -20.52 -9.64
C LEU A 58 18.38 -21.66 -9.69
N SER A 59 17.75 -22.01 -8.57
CA SER A 59 16.81 -23.14 -8.47
C SER A 59 15.37 -22.79 -8.83
N SER A 60 14.96 -21.52 -8.72
CA SER A 60 13.62 -21.08 -9.04
C SER A 60 13.38 -20.99 -10.56
N ASP A 61 12.12 -20.83 -10.93
CA ASP A 61 11.66 -20.62 -12.28
C ASP A 61 11.06 -19.19 -12.43
N ARG A 62 10.08 -19.05 -13.32
CA ARG A 62 9.32 -17.80 -13.52
C ARG A 62 8.52 -17.33 -12.30
N LYS A 63 8.42 -18.17 -11.26
CA LYS A 63 7.79 -17.85 -9.98
C LYS A 63 8.80 -17.37 -8.93
N PHE A 64 10.02 -17.03 -9.35
CA PHE A 64 11.02 -16.48 -8.47
C PHE A 64 10.42 -15.36 -7.62
N ASN A 65 10.69 -15.40 -6.32
CA ASN A 65 10.46 -14.31 -5.41
C ASN A 65 11.76 -14.08 -4.62
N TYR A 66 12.19 -12.84 -4.56
CA TYR A 66 13.36 -12.43 -3.78
C TYR A 66 13.20 -12.75 -2.29
N TYR A 67 11.98 -12.60 -1.78
CA TYR A 67 11.69 -12.80 -0.37
C TYR A 67 11.60 -14.28 -0.03
N LEU A 68 12.36 -14.69 1.01
CA LEU A 68 12.49 -16.09 1.45
C LEU A 68 11.88 -16.33 2.82
N TYR A 69 11.55 -15.29 3.56
CA TYR A 69 10.91 -15.39 4.86
C TYR A 69 9.42 -15.70 4.68
N ASP A 70 8.95 -16.80 5.29
CA ASP A 70 7.59 -17.33 5.05
C ASP A 70 6.47 -16.34 5.40
N ASN A 71 6.73 -15.42 6.32
CA ASN A 71 5.74 -14.42 6.76
C ASN A 71 6.09 -13.00 6.30
N GLU A 72 6.72 -12.86 5.15
CA GLU A 72 6.97 -11.55 4.55
C GLU A 72 5.72 -11.03 3.88
N ILE A 73 4.79 -10.54 4.72
CA ILE A 73 3.43 -10.16 4.33
C ILE A 73 3.22 -8.66 4.36
N ASP A 74 2.22 -8.23 3.60
CA ASP A 74 1.58 -6.93 3.67
C ASP A 74 0.14 -7.17 4.11
N HIS A 75 -0.21 -6.68 5.30
CA HIS A 75 -1.53 -6.78 5.88
C HIS A 75 -2.11 -5.38 6.04
N TYR A 76 -3.22 -5.11 5.40
CA TYR A 76 -3.84 -3.79 5.39
C TYR A 76 -5.35 -3.89 5.42
N GLU A 77 -5.97 -3.03 6.22
CA GLU A 77 -7.43 -2.88 6.26
C GLU A 77 -7.84 -1.44 6.01
N GLN A 78 -9.00 -1.28 5.44
CA GLN A 78 -9.56 0.02 5.08
C GLN A 78 -11.06 0.07 5.31
N ASP A 79 -11.50 1.14 5.99
CA ASP A 79 -12.89 1.50 6.20
C ASP A 79 -13.26 2.77 5.46
N HIS A 80 -14.38 2.74 4.76
CA HIS A 80 -14.89 3.86 3.99
C HIS A 80 -16.27 4.30 4.47
N TYR A 81 -16.42 5.58 4.67
CA TYR A 81 -17.64 6.25 5.09
C TYR A 81 -17.96 7.35 4.08
N GLN A 82 -19.10 7.24 3.40
CA GLN A 82 -19.50 8.21 2.38
C GLN A 82 -20.90 8.73 2.65
N LEU A 83 -21.08 10.03 2.44
CA LEU A 83 -22.35 10.71 2.52
C LEU A 83 -22.60 11.46 1.21
N HIS A 84 -23.77 11.21 0.58
CA HIS A 84 -24.18 11.89 -0.61
C HIS A 84 -25.54 12.53 -0.39
N LEU A 85 -25.60 13.84 -0.59
CA LEU A 85 -26.81 14.65 -0.53
C LEU A 85 -27.10 15.25 -1.92
N ASN A 86 -28.30 15.03 -2.43
CA ASN A 86 -28.82 15.79 -3.59
C ASN A 86 -30.09 16.50 -3.19
N HIS A 87 -30.22 17.77 -3.53
CA HIS A 87 -31.38 18.57 -3.25
C HIS A 87 -31.79 19.40 -4.46
N ALA A 88 -33.03 19.23 -4.91
CA ALA A 88 -33.65 20.08 -5.95
C ALA A 88 -34.36 21.25 -5.27
N PHE A 89 -33.86 22.46 -5.42
CA PHE A 89 -34.52 23.67 -4.93
C PHE A 89 -35.80 23.91 -5.72
N ASN A 90 -35.70 23.74 -7.04
CA ASN A 90 -36.79 23.81 -8.02
C ASN A 90 -36.43 22.97 -9.25
N ASP A 91 -37.21 23.08 -10.34
CA ASP A 91 -37.01 22.29 -11.56
C ASP A 91 -35.73 22.70 -12.32
N ASP A 92 -35.23 23.92 -12.11
CA ASP A 92 -34.08 24.48 -12.80
C ASP A 92 -32.78 24.36 -12.01
N LEU A 93 -32.84 24.27 -10.68
CA LEU A 93 -31.65 24.34 -9.80
C LEU A 93 -31.56 23.16 -8.83
N ASN A 94 -30.45 22.47 -8.85
CA ASN A 94 -30.13 21.43 -7.86
C ASN A 94 -28.74 21.60 -7.27
N LEU A 95 -28.56 21.00 -6.10
CA LEU A 95 -27.31 20.92 -5.34
C LEU A 95 -26.96 19.45 -5.14
N ALA A 96 -25.72 19.08 -5.44
CA ALA A 96 -25.11 17.83 -5.07
C ALA A 96 -23.96 18.10 -4.11
N ILE A 97 -23.91 17.39 -2.96
CA ILE A 97 -22.80 17.40 -2.01
C ILE A 97 -22.42 15.97 -1.74
N SER A 98 -21.13 15.69 -1.77
CA SER A 98 -20.59 14.38 -1.35
C SER A 98 -19.42 14.60 -0.41
N GLY A 99 -19.42 13.89 0.71
CA GLY A 99 -18.31 13.81 1.64
C GLY A 99 -17.83 12.38 1.78
N HIS A 100 -16.54 12.19 2.04
CA HIS A 100 -15.97 10.89 2.36
C HIS A 100 -14.97 11.01 3.50
N TYR A 101 -14.87 9.93 4.24
CA TYR A 101 -13.81 9.64 5.20
C TYR A 101 -13.37 8.20 4.98
N THR A 102 -12.06 8.00 4.92
CA THR A 102 -11.45 6.68 4.84
C THR A 102 -10.40 6.58 5.91
N HIS A 103 -10.48 5.55 6.73
CA HIS A 103 -9.45 5.16 7.66
C HIS A 103 -8.77 3.90 7.14
N GLY A 104 -7.44 3.90 7.13
CA GLY A 104 -6.66 2.76 6.71
C GLY A 104 -5.54 2.48 7.68
N GLU A 105 -5.44 1.23 8.15
CA GLU A 105 -4.36 0.80 9.02
C GLU A 105 -3.82 -0.56 8.61
N GLY A 106 -2.56 -0.81 8.96
CA GLY A 106 -1.93 -2.08 8.63
C GLY A 106 -0.44 -2.06 8.83
N TYR A 107 0.21 -3.11 8.41
CA TYR A 107 1.66 -3.24 8.49
C TYR A 107 2.19 -4.14 7.38
N PHE A 108 3.44 -3.92 7.02
CA PHE A 108 4.21 -4.96 6.33
C PHE A 108 5.30 -5.51 7.23
N GLU A 109 5.43 -6.85 7.22
CA GLU A 109 6.41 -7.59 8.00
C GLU A 109 7.59 -7.99 7.11
N GLN A 110 8.79 -7.84 7.63
CA GLN A 110 10.02 -8.12 6.89
C GLN A 110 11.06 -8.79 7.78
N TYR A 111 11.72 -9.82 7.25
CA TYR A 111 12.99 -10.29 7.78
C TYR A 111 14.12 -9.36 7.30
N ARG A 112 14.95 -8.96 8.25
CA ARG A 112 16.11 -8.11 7.99
C ARG A 112 17.35 -8.80 8.52
N SER A 113 18.33 -8.99 7.65
CA SER A 113 19.61 -9.60 8.05
C SER A 113 20.63 -8.52 8.38
N LYS A 114 21.23 -8.63 9.56
CA LYS A 114 22.32 -7.74 10.03
C LYS A 114 21.93 -6.26 10.03
N ASP A 115 20.71 -5.95 10.40
CA ASP A 115 20.30 -4.55 10.58
C ASP A 115 20.96 -3.96 11.84
N ALA A 116 21.40 -2.72 11.74
CA ALA A 116 22.07 -2.03 12.83
C ALA A 116 21.07 -1.63 13.93
N PHE A 117 21.45 -1.81 15.18
CA PHE A 117 20.61 -1.40 16.32
C PHE A 117 20.28 0.10 16.30
N THR A 118 21.18 0.92 15.79
CA THR A 118 21.00 2.36 15.67
C THR A 118 19.85 2.75 14.77
N ASP A 119 19.50 1.95 13.78
CA ASP A 119 18.38 2.20 12.85
C ASP A 119 17.02 2.10 13.56
N TYR A 120 17.01 1.48 14.74
CA TYR A 120 15.85 1.29 15.61
C TYR A 120 15.93 2.10 16.91
N GLY A 121 16.92 2.99 17.03
CA GLY A 121 17.14 3.76 18.26
C GLY A 121 17.59 2.90 19.44
N LEU A 122 18.12 1.70 19.19
CA LEU A 122 18.62 0.78 20.20
C LEU A 122 20.12 1.01 20.44
N GLY A 123 20.54 0.82 21.69
CA GLY A 123 21.96 0.83 22.03
C GLY A 123 22.66 -0.48 21.67
N ASN A 124 23.96 -0.41 21.45
CA ASN A 124 24.79 -1.59 21.25
C ASN A 124 24.78 -2.51 22.49
N VAL A 125 24.87 -3.81 22.27
CA VAL A 125 24.88 -4.81 23.34
C VAL A 125 26.30 -5.27 23.55
N THR A 126 26.81 -5.16 24.80
CA THR A 126 28.14 -5.66 25.16
C THR A 126 28.02 -6.97 25.95
N ILE A 127 28.70 -8.00 25.47
CA ILE A 127 28.78 -9.32 26.12
C ILE A 127 30.24 -9.67 26.27
N GLY A 128 30.75 -9.65 27.53
CA GLY A 128 32.19 -9.78 27.80
C GLY A 128 32.95 -8.64 27.10
N ASP A 129 33.95 -9.01 26.31
CA ASP A 129 34.80 -8.07 25.55
C ASP A 129 34.27 -7.75 24.13
N SER A 130 33.12 -8.30 23.79
CA SER A 130 32.52 -8.13 22.45
C SER A 130 31.37 -7.17 22.47
N THR A 131 31.35 -6.23 21.49
CA THR A 131 30.24 -5.32 21.27
C THR A 131 29.49 -5.73 20.01
N ILE A 132 28.19 -6.04 20.18
CA ILE A 132 27.27 -6.37 19.10
C ILE A 132 26.53 -5.11 18.70
N THR A 133 26.63 -4.74 17.43
CA THR A 133 26.06 -3.51 16.88
C THR A 133 24.91 -3.75 15.90
N GLN A 134 24.68 -5.00 15.51
CA GLN A 134 23.69 -5.41 14.52
C GLN A 134 23.18 -6.82 14.83
N THR A 135 22.00 -7.14 14.32
CA THR A 135 21.39 -8.48 14.45
C THR A 135 20.44 -8.77 13.32
N ASP A 136 20.12 -10.03 13.12
CA ASP A 136 18.98 -10.42 12.33
C ASP A 136 17.71 -10.16 13.13
N LEU A 137 16.69 -9.61 12.50
CA LEU A 137 15.43 -9.30 13.17
C LEU A 137 14.24 -9.39 12.20
N ILE A 138 13.05 -9.50 12.78
CA ILE A 138 11.79 -9.33 12.08
C ILE A 138 11.24 -7.97 12.50
N ARG A 139 10.89 -7.14 11.51
CA ARG A 139 10.28 -5.85 11.78
C ARG A 139 8.89 -5.77 11.16
N ARG A 140 8.01 -5.03 11.84
CA ARG A 140 6.75 -4.53 11.26
C ARG A 140 6.83 -3.03 11.08
N ARG A 141 6.49 -2.56 9.91
CA ARG A 141 6.31 -1.13 9.65
C ARG A 141 4.83 -0.85 9.54
N TRP A 142 4.33 -0.14 10.52
CA TRP A 142 2.92 0.19 10.63
C TRP A 142 2.59 1.41 9.77
N LEU A 143 1.43 1.35 9.18
CA LEU A 143 0.74 2.41 8.47
C LEU A 143 -0.56 2.68 9.22
N ASP A 144 -0.88 3.95 9.41
CA ASP A 144 -2.12 4.43 10.02
C ASP A 144 -2.40 5.77 9.38
N ASN A 145 -3.48 5.87 8.63
CA ASN A 145 -3.78 7.07 7.87
C ASN A 145 -5.27 7.34 7.76
N ASP A 146 -5.60 8.62 7.77
CA ASP A 146 -6.93 9.15 7.57
C ASP A 146 -6.96 9.97 6.29
N PHE A 147 -7.93 9.69 5.45
CA PHE A 147 -8.18 10.44 4.23
C PHE A 147 -9.63 10.92 4.19
N TYR A 148 -9.84 12.22 4.05
CA TYR A 148 -11.17 12.80 4.00
C TYR A 148 -11.26 13.94 3.01
N GLY A 149 -12.46 14.16 2.54
CA GLY A 149 -12.72 15.26 1.62
C GLY A 149 -14.21 15.43 1.34
N PHE A 150 -14.51 16.47 0.60
CA PHE A 150 -15.86 16.70 0.13
C PHE A 150 -15.84 17.33 -1.26
N THR A 151 -16.94 17.20 -1.98
CA THR A 151 -17.20 17.91 -3.23
C THR A 151 -18.61 18.49 -3.20
N TYR A 152 -18.81 19.58 -3.92
CA TYR A 152 -20.13 20.14 -4.11
C TYR A 152 -20.30 20.62 -5.54
N ALA A 153 -21.55 20.62 -6.03
CA ALA A 153 -21.92 21.17 -7.32
C ALA A 153 -23.34 21.76 -7.27
N PHE A 154 -23.47 23.00 -7.68
CA PHE A 154 -24.74 23.62 -8.05
C PHE A 154 -24.92 23.48 -9.56
N ASN A 155 -26.01 22.85 -9.97
CA ASN A 155 -26.36 22.69 -11.36
C ASN A 155 -27.63 23.49 -11.65
N TYR A 156 -27.52 24.40 -12.62
CA TYR A 156 -28.62 25.18 -13.11
C TYR A 156 -28.89 24.82 -14.58
N ASN A 157 -30.14 24.49 -14.88
CA ASN A 157 -30.56 24.08 -16.21
C ASN A 157 -31.92 24.71 -16.53
N LYS A 158 -31.92 25.77 -17.36
CA LYS A 158 -33.13 26.43 -17.78
C LYS A 158 -33.04 26.84 -19.23
N ASP A 159 -34.06 26.51 -19.99
CA ASP A 159 -34.16 26.77 -21.43
C ASP A 159 -32.90 26.25 -22.18
N ASN A 160 -32.11 27.16 -22.76
CA ASN A 160 -30.86 26.83 -23.47
C ASN A 160 -29.60 27.07 -22.61
N LEU A 161 -29.76 27.38 -21.32
CA LEU A 161 -28.64 27.67 -20.43
C LEU A 161 -28.40 26.51 -19.46
N LEU A 162 -27.21 25.92 -19.57
CA LEU A 162 -26.69 24.92 -18.62
C LEU A 162 -25.45 25.49 -17.93
N MET A 163 -25.47 25.56 -16.60
CA MET A 163 -24.35 26.04 -15.79
C MET A 163 -24.09 25.08 -14.64
N THR A 164 -22.81 24.82 -14.36
CA THR A 164 -22.39 24.10 -13.17
C THR A 164 -21.32 24.93 -12.44
N LEU A 165 -21.56 25.16 -11.16
CA LEU A 165 -20.59 25.74 -10.23
C LEU A 165 -20.27 24.71 -9.16
N GLY A 166 -19.02 24.29 -9.05
CA GLY A 166 -18.61 23.25 -8.10
C GLY A 166 -17.19 23.43 -7.61
N GLY A 167 -16.86 22.65 -6.57
CA GLY A 167 -15.54 22.63 -5.96
C GLY A 167 -15.42 21.50 -4.92
N GLY A 168 -14.26 21.46 -4.25
CA GLY A 168 -13.95 20.52 -3.19
C GLY A 168 -12.70 20.94 -2.41
#